data_cfe52109105607101ee187383ba73ff2
#
_entry.id   cfe52109105607101ee187383ba73ff2
#
_cell.length_a   1.000
_cell.length_b   1.000
_cell.length_c   1.000
_cell.angle_alpha   90.00
_cell.angle_beta   90.00
_cell.angle_gamma   90.00
#
_symmetry.space_group_name_H-M   'P 1'
#
loop_
_entity.id
_entity.type
_entity.pdbx_description
1 polymer ?
#
loop_
_entity_poly.entity_id
_entity_poly.type
_entity_poly.pdbx_seq_one_letter_code
_entity_poly.pdbx_strand_id
1 'polypeptide(L)'
;MSHSEKRGMRPRLDVERLELPNGLVLLLSANHSTPSLAIRAVVRAGSRFEPDEKAGLASLVGELLDEGTATRTSQQVAETVESVGGKIATFGDYQSSGLVSVFLSKDFMLGLDIAHDILANASFPEEKIRQSIERRIAQIRSRLDVPRTQASDLFNEMIFRGTPQHRPPIGYAETVRNLAREDVVAFYRRYYVPNNTVLAIAGDIDKEDVKRKIEERFAAWPKAAGFQAPQPPAPARQREAIEKFVAAQKEQVNIFIGHVGIDRKNPDYYALLVMDTILGSSPGFTSRIPRILRDEQGLAYTTFSNITASAGIDPGRFVAYIGTSPENLDRAIEGLRREIARIVKEPVGSGEVESAKAYLTGSFVFHFQKNLQIADFLVEAETYGLGFDYMENYPEIIRSVTDEDVTRVARKYLDPDHLTTVVVGPVDERGKIIRR
;
A
#
# COMPACT_ATOMS: atom_id res chain seq x y z
N MET A 1 46.00 -20.02 5.52
CA MET A 1 45.31 -19.94 4.21
C MET A 1 44.24 -18.89 4.34
N SER A 2 44.42 -17.80 3.65
CA SER A 2 43.61 -16.55 3.75
C SER A 2 42.19 -16.81 3.28
N HIS A 3 41.20 -16.48 4.09
CA HIS A 3 39.82 -16.30 3.66
C HIS A 3 39.79 -15.03 2.78
N SER A 4 40.05 -15.19 1.48
CA SER A 4 39.80 -14.14 0.52
C SER A 4 38.30 -13.80 0.51
N GLU A 5 38.01 -12.59 0.87
CA GLU A 5 36.71 -11.93 0.79
C GLU A 5 36.06 -12.21 -0.58
N LYS A 6 35.11 -13.12 -0.60
CA LYS A 6 34.08 -13.08 -1.62
C LYS A 6 33.24 -11.83 -1.32
N ARG A 7 33.64 -10.67 -1.84
CA ARG A 7 32.71 -9.56 -2.08
C ARG A 7 31.63 -10.12 -3.01
N GLY A 8 30.54 -10.63 -2.42
CA GLY A 8 29.36 -11.02 -3.15
C GLY A 8 28.97 -9.83 -4.03
N MET A 9 28.86 -10.06 -5.32
CA MET A 9 28.40 -9.09 -6.30
C MET A 9 27.05 -8.56 -5.80
N ARG A 10 27.02 -7.30 -5.33
CA ARG A 10 25.78 -6.68 -4.85
C ARG A 10 24.85 -6.60 -6.07
N PRO A 11 23.61 -7.10 -5.97
CA PRO A 11 22.69 -7.01 -7.08
C PRO A 11 22.44 -5.53 -7.39
N ARG A 12 22.71 -5.13 -8.62
CA ARG A 12 22.52 -3.78 -9.11
C ARG A 12 21.45 -3.78 -10.19
N LEU A 13 20.50 -2.86 -10.09
CA LEU A 13 19.54 -2.63 -11.17
C LEU A 13 20.14 -1.64 -12.17
N ASP A 14 20.13 -2.01 -13.43
CA ASP A 14 20.45 -1.11 -14.53
C ASP A 14 19.22 -0.30 -14.90
N VAL A 15 19.04 0.85 -14.24
CA VAL A 15 17.86 1.69 -14.37
C VAL A 15 18.14 2.91 -15.23
N GLU A 16 17.28 3.16 -16.19
CA GLU A 16 17.23 4.40 -16.97
C GLU A 16 15.95 5.16 -16.64
N ARG A 17 16.07 6.44 -16.27
CA ARG A 17 14.96 7.36 -16.01
C ARG A 17 14.92 8.44 -17.08
N LEU A 18 13.77 8.60 -17.68
CA LEU A 18 13.51 9.58 -18.73
C LEU A 18 12.22 10.37 -18.39
N GLU A 19 12.14 11.59 -18.85
CA GLU A 19 10.90 12.36 -18.87
C GLU A 19 10.60 12.72 -20.33
N LEU A 20 9.47 12.22 -20.82
CA LEU A 20 9.06 12.48 -22.20
C LEU A 20 8.58 13.93 -22.38
N PRO A 21 8.51 14.46 -23.62
CA PRO A 21 8.07 15.84 -23.87
C PRO A 21 6.68 16.17 -23.32
N ASN A 22 5.79 15.19 -23.24
CA ASN A 22 4.47 15.33 -22.63
C ASN A 22 4.46 15.19 -21.10
N GLY A 23 5.64 15.01 -20.47
CA GLY A 23 5.81 14.92 -19.03
C GLY A 23 5.58 13.54 -18.43
N LEU A 24 5.40 12.49 -19.25
CA LEU A 24 5.37 11.09 -18.76
C LEU A 24 6.76 10.71 -18.24
N VAL A 25 6.82 10.24 -17.02
CA VAL A 25 8.05 9.68 -16.46
C VAL A 25 8.16 8.21 -16.86
N LEU A 26 9.25 7.85 -17.54
CA LEU A 26 9.55 6.50 -18.00
C LEU A 26 10.74 5.94 -17.21
N LEU A 27 10.57 4.73 -16.67
CA LEU A 27 11.59 4.00 -15.92
C LEU A 27 11.82 2.65 -16.60
N LEU A 28 13.05 2.37 -17.01
CA LEU A 28 13.41 1.14 -17.72
C LEU A 28 14.48 0.37 -16.93
N SER A 29 14.28 -0.95 -16.77
CA SER A 29 15.28 -1.84 -16.19
C SER A 29 15.38 -3.13 -16.99
N ALA A 30 16.52 -3.36 -17.64
CA ALA A 30 16.77 -4.59 -18.37
C ALA A 30 17.12 -5.76 -17.44
N ASN A 31 16.45 -6.89 -17.64
CA ASN A 31 16.70 -8.15 -16.95
C ASN A 31 16.45 -9.34 -17.89
N HIS A 32 17.51 -9.89 -18.45
CA HIS A 32 17.46 -10.96 -19.44
C HIS A 32 17.41 -12.38 -18.83
N SER A 33 17.10 -12.52 -17.55
CA SER A 33 17.06 -13.83 -16.87
C SER A 33 15.89 -14.71 -17.32
N THR A 34 14.79 -14.09 -17.80
CA THR A 34 13.61 -14.77 -18.33
C THR A 34 13.05 -13.98 -19.51
N PRO A 35 12.52 -14.64 -20.57
CA PRO A 35 11.98 -13.96 -21.76
C PRO A 35 10.61 -13.33 -21.49
N SER A 36 10.51 -12.51 -20.45
CA SER A 36 9.29 -11.85 -19.98
C SER A 36 9.57 -10.44 -19.53
N LEU A 37 8.54 -9.63 -19.55
CA LEU A 37 8.58 -8.26 -19.02
C LEU A 37 7.32 -7.94 -18.20
N ALA A 38 7.43 -6.94 -17.34
CA ALA A 38 6.33 -6.34 -16.63
C ALA A 38 6.22 -4.86 -16.99
N ILE A 39 4.99 -4.39 -17.17
CA ILE A 39 4.65 -2.97 -17.33
C ILE A 39 3.87 -2.56 -16.09
N ARG A 40 4.34 -1.55 -15.38
CA ARG A 40 3.69 -0.93 -14.24
C ARG A 40 3.42 0.53 -14.54
N ALA A 41 2.15 0.91 -14.69
CA ALA A 41 1.77 2.30 -14.84
C ALA A 41 1.05 2.79 -13.59
N VAL A 42 1.50 3.90 -13.04
CA VAL A 42 0.93 4.51 -11.85
C VAL A 42 0.58 5.97 -12.15
N VAL A 43 -0.70 6.27 -12.08
CA VAL A 43 -1.25 7.62 -12.11
C VAL A 43 -1.43 8.08 -10.66
N ARG A 44 -0.96 9.26 -10.32
CA ARG A 44 -1.14 9.85 -8.98
C ARG A 44 -2.58 10.35 -8.82
N ALA A 45 -3.52 9.41 -8.79
CA ALA A 45 -4.97 9.63 -8.84
C ALA A 45 -5.68 8.62 -7.94
N GLY A 46 -5.57 8.80 -6.63
CA GLY A 46 -6.19 7.95 -5.62
C GLY A 46 -7.35 8.64 -4.89
N SER A 47 -7.98 7.93 -3.96
CA SER A 47 -9.11 8.42 -3.18
C SER A 47 -8.76 9.62 -2.29
N ARG A 48 -7.48 9.93 -2.11
CA ARG A 48 -7.02 11.16 -1.45
C ARG A 48 -7.47 12.44 -2.16
N PHE A 49 -7.93 12.38 -3.40
CA PHE A 49 -8.33 13.53 -4.22
C PHE A 49 -9.83 13.63 -4.48
N GLU A 50 -10.60 12.66 -4.01
CA GLU A 50 -12.06 12.70 -4.12
C GLU A 50 -12.68 13.43 -2.94
N PRO A 51 -13.80 14.17 -3.11
CA PRO A 51 -14.53 14.76 -2.01
C PRO A 51 -15.33 13.70 -1.23
N ASP A 52 -15.71 14.03 0.00
CA ASP A 52 -16.38 13.07 0.91
C ASP A 52 -17.68 12.50 0.33
N GLU A 53 -18.47 13.34 -0.35
CA GLU A 53 -19.74 12.94 -0.98
C GLU A 53 -19.56 12.02 -2.20
N LYS A 54 -18.33 11.90 -2.72
CA LYS A 54 -17.95 11.01 -3.83
C LYS A 54 -16.99 9.91 -3.40
N ALA A 55 -16.98 9.57 -2.12
CA ALA A 55 -16.13 8.50 -1.60
C ALA A 55 -16.32 7.20 -2.38
N GLY A 56 -15.22 6.62 -2.88
CA GLY A 56 -15.19 5.45 -3.76
C GLY A 56 -15.02 5.75 -5.24
N LEU A 57 -15.06 7.03 -5.65
CA LEU A 57 -14.95 7.42 -7.05
C LEU A 57 -13.59 7.04 -7.65
N ALA A 58 -12.49 7.41 -7.01
CA ALA A 58 -11.15 7.18 -7.54
C ALA A 58 -10.86 5.68 -7.76
N SER A 59 -11.23 4.86 -6.79
CA SER A 59 -11.04 3.41 -6.90
C SER A 59 -12.00 2.77 -7.91
N LEU A 60 -13.21 3.32 -8.09
CA LEU A 60 -14.13 2.91 -9.14
C LEU A 60 -13.57 3.23 -10.52
N VAL A 61 -13.00 4.43 -10.72
CA VAL A 61 -12.33 4.80 -11.98
C VAL A 61 -11.19 3.84 -12.26
N GLY A 62 -10.35 3.54 -11.27
CA GLY A 62 -9.26 2.58 -11.40
C GLY A 62 -9.73 1.19 -11.83
N GLU A 63 -10.81 0.68 -11.22
CA GLU A 63 -11.42 -0.62 -11.57
C GLU A 63 -12.01 -0.64 -13.00
N LEU A 64 -12.52 0.49 -13.48
CA LEU A 64 -13.20 0.59 -14.77
C LEU A 64 -12.28 0.82 -15.97
N LEU A 65 -10.97 1.00 -15.76
CA LEU A 65 -10.03 1.37 -16.82
C LEU A 65 -10.01 0.35 -17.98
N ASP A 66 -10.10 -0.94 -17.68
CA ASP A 66 -10.05 -2.03 -18.67
C ASP A 66 -11.45 -2.54 -19.07
N GLU A 67 -12.51 -1.93 -18.55
CA GLU A 67 -13.91 -2.28 -18.88
C GLU A 67 -14.39 -1.72 -20.22
N GLY A 68 -13.49 -1.07 -20.98
CA GLY A 68 -13.69 -0.61 -22.34
C GLY A 68 -12.84 0.61 -22.67
N THR A 69 -12.37 0.69 -23.91
CA THR A 69 -11.59 1.80 -24.46
C THR A 69 -12.30 2.40 -25.67
N ALA A 70 -11.71 3.40 -26.30
CA ALA A 70 -12.22 3.98 -27.53
C ALA A 70 -12.22 2.96 -28.70
N THR A 71 -11.36 1.94 -28.65
CA THR A 71 -11.14 1.00 -29.75
C THR A 71 -11.49 -0.45 -29.42
N ARG A 72 -11.67 -0.80 -28.14
CA ARG A 72 -11.89 -2.17 -27.67
C ARG A 72 -12.97 -2.22 -26.60
N THR A 73 -13.80 -3.26 -26.65
CA THR A 73 -14.66 -3.64 -25.53
C THR A 73 -13.83 -4.34 -24.45
N SER A 74 -14.37 -4.48 -23.22
CA SER A 74 -13.70 -5.23 -22.14
C SER A 74 -13.41 -6.68 -22.54
N GLN A 75 -14.34 -7.33 -23.27
CA GLN A 75 -14.14 -8.68 -23.78
C GLN A 75 -12.96 -8.75 -24.76
N GLN A 76 -12.87 -7.80 -25.70
CA GLN A 76 -11.75 -7.74 -26.65
C GLN A 76 -10.41 -7.46 -25.97
N VAL A 77 -10.38 -6.63 -24.91
CA VAL A 77 -9.17 -6.44 -24.08
C VAL A 77 -8.75 -7.78 -23.45
N ALA A 78 -9.68 -8.47 -22.78
CA ALA A 78 -9.41 -9.75 -22.13
C ALA A 78 -8.94 -10.82 -23.14
N GLU A 79 -9.67 -11.03 -24.23
CA GLU A 79 -9.34 -12.02 -25.27
C GLU A 79 -7.96 -11.74 -25.91
N THR A 80 -7.63 -10.46 -26.14
CA THR A 80 -6.34 -10.07 -26.71
C THR A 80 -5.20 -10.41 -25.75
N VAL A 81 -5.34 -10.12 -24.46
CA VAL A 81 -4.32 -10.43 -23.44
C VAL A 81 -4.18 -11.94 -23.24
N GLU A 82 -5.30 -12.64 -23.11
CA GLU A 82 -5.33 -14.08 -22.86
C GLU A 82 -4.77 -14.89 -24.04
N SER A 83 -4.99 -14.40 -25.28
CA SER A 83 -4.51 -15.08 -26.51
C SER A 83 -2.99 -15.30 -26.55
N VAL A 84 -2.23 -14.47 -25.84
CA VAL A 84 -0.75 -14.56 -25.74
C VAL A 84 -0.29 -15.05 -24.36
N GLY A 85 -1.22 -15.48 -23.50
CA GLY A 85 -0.92 -15.87 -22.10
C GLY A 85 -0.44 -14.71 -21.22
N GLY A 86 -0.72 -13.48 -21.64
CA GLY A 86 -0.43 -12.27 -20.88
C GLY A 86 -1.37 -12.12 -19.67
N LYS A 87 -1.04 -11.16 -18.81
CA LYS A 87 -1.88 -10.76 -17.68
C LYS A 87 -1.93 -9.25 -17.60
N ILE A 88 -3.11 -8.72 -17.34
CA ILE A 88 -3.31 -7.31 -17.03
C ILE A 88 -4.30 -7.19 -15.86
N ALA A 89 -4.08 -6.23 -14.99
CA ALA A 89 -5.02 -5.87 -13.94
C ALA A 89 -4.93 -4.36 -13.71
N THR A 90 -6.06 -3.75 -13.47
CA THR A 90 -6.17 -2.35 -13.09
C THR A 90 -6.42 -2.21 -11.59
N PHE A 91 -6.11 -1.06 -11.03
CA PHE A 91 -6.27 -0.81 -9.60
C PHE A 91 -6.58 0.66 -9.33
N GLY A 92 -7.20 0.91 -8.18
CA GLY A 92 -7.37 2.24 -7.60
C GLY A 92 -7.35 2.14 -6.09
N ASP A 93 -6.41 2.84 -5.46
CA ASP A 93 -6.22 2.86 -4.00
C ASP A 93 -6.27 4.28 -3.42
N TYR A 94 -5.75 4.45 -2.21
CA TYR A 94 -5.72 5.75 -1.56
C TYR A 94 -4.83 6.77 -2.27
N GLN A 95 -3.62 6.38 -2.71
CA GLN A 95 -2.62 7.31 -3.25
C GLN A 95 -2.64 7.37 -4.78
N SER A 96 -3.01 6.29 -5.43
CA SER A 96 -2.79 6.10 -6.86
C SER A 96 -3.80 5.15 -7.49
N SER A 97 -3.81 5.16 -8.80
CA SER A 97 -4.51 4.20 -9.65
C SER A 97 -3.64 3.85 -10.86
N GLY A 98 -4.05 2.88 -11.65
CA GLY A 98 -3.29 2.52 -12.83
C GLY A 98 -3.45 1.06 -13.22
N LEU A 99 -2.40 0.51 -13.82
CA LEU A 99 -2.38 -0.88 -14.26
C LEU A 99 -1.05 -1.57 -13.96
N VAL A 100 -1.13 -2.87 -13.93
CA VAL A 100 -0.01 -3.80 -13.92
C VAL A 100 -0.22 -4.85 -15.01
N SER A 101 0.82 -5.16 -15.78
CA SER A 101 0.74 -6.23 -16.76
C SER A 101 2.04 -7.01 -16.88
N VAL A 102 1.93 -8.26 -17.30
CA VAL A 102 3.07 -9.16 -17.54
C VAL A 102 2.86 -9.89 -18.85
N PHE A 103 3.88 -9.85 -19.70
CA PHE A 103 3.89 -10.48 -21.02
C PHE A 103 5.22 -11.18 -21.30
N LEU A 104 5.24 -12.06 -22.31
CA LEU A 104 6.51 -12.48 -22.91
C LEU A 104 7.10 -11.30 -23.70
N SER A 105 8.43 -11.22 -23.78
CA SER A 105 9.15 -10.13 -24.47
C SER A 105 8.75 -9.98 -25.95
N LYS A 106 8.44 -11.09 -26.62
CA LYS A 106 7.95 -11.10 -28.01
C LYS A 106 6.60 -10.40 -28.19
N ASP A 107 5.77 -10.33 -27.12
CA ASP A 107 4.42 -9.76 -27.14
C ASP A 107 4.39 -8.33 -26.55
N PHE A 108 5.57 -7.70 -26.38
CA PHE A 108 5.70 -6.35 -25.80
C PHE A 108 4.82 -5.32 -26.48
N MET A 109 4.80 -5.27 -27.81
CA MET A 109 3.99 -4.27 -28.54
C MET A 109 2.50 -4.41 -28.28
N LEU A 110 2.00 -5.64 -28.20
CA LEU A 110 0.60 -5.90 -27.84
C LEU A 110 0.30 -5.39 -26.42
N GLY A 111 1.17 -5.73 -25.46
CA GLY A 111 1.04 -5.26 -24.07
C GLY A 111 1.08 -3.74 -23.94
N LEU A 112 1.99 -3.09 -24.68
CA LEU A 112 2.13 -1.63 -24.73
C LEU A 112 0.89 -0.96 -25.34
N ASP A 113 0.38 -1.49 -26.43
CA ASP A 113 -0.81 -0.96 -27.10
C ASP A 113 -2.04 -1.00 -26.20
N ILE A 114 -2.23 -2.12 -25.48
CA ILE A 114 -3.34 -2.26 -24.52
C ILE A 114 -3.14 -1.34 -23.31
N ALA A 115 -1.92 -1.26 -22.77
CA ALA A 115 -1.63 -0.39 -21.63
C ALA A 115 -1.88 1.09 -21.98
N HIS A 116 -1.46 1.52 -23.17
CA HIS A 116 -1.74 2.87 -23.67
C HIS A 116 -3.24 3.12 -23.84
N ASP A 117 -3.95 2.18 -24.47
CA ASP A 117 -5.38 2.32 -24.75
C ASP A 117 -6.21 2.43 -23.46
N ILE A 118 -5.88 1.62 -22.44
CA ILE A 118 -6.47 1.66 -21.10
C ILE A 118 -6.18 3.00 -20.38
N LEU A 119 -4.94 3.49 -20.46
CA LEU A 119 -4.52 4.69 -19.73
C LEU A 119 -5.02 5.97 -20.39
N ALA A 120 -4.98 6.05 -21.72
CA ALA A 120 -5.22 7.29 -22.48
C ALA A 120 -6.63 7.37 -23.11
N ASN A 121 -7.30 6.23 -23.28
CA ASN A 121 -8.53 6.14 -24.09
C ASN A 121 -9.66 5.34 -23.42
N ALA A 122 -9.66 5.19 -22.09
CA ALA A 122 -10.75 4.53 -21.37
C ALA A 122 -12.10 5.22 -21.67
N SER A 123 -13.13 4.43 -21.99
CA SER A 123 -14.42 4.95 -22.50
C SER A 123 -15.53 4.98 -21.46
N PHE A 124 -15.42 4.20 -20.40
CA PHE A 124 -16.37 4.10 -19.30
C PHE A 124 -17.81 3.86 -19.76
N PRO A 125 -18.12 2.69 -20.35
CA PRO A 125 -19.47 2.37 -20.79
C PRO A 125 -20.45 2.41 -19.62
N GLU A 126 -21.60 3.01 -19.79
CA GLU A 126 -22.59 3.23 -18.72
C GLU A 126 -23.06 1.93 -18.08
N GLU A 127 -23.26 0.90 -18.88
CA GLU A 127 -23.62 -0.45 -18.41
C GLU A 127 -22.54 -1.03 -17.48
N LYS A 128 -21.25 -0.83 -17.79
CA LYS A 128 -20.13 -1.31 -16.99
C LYS A 128 -20.02 -0.56 -15.67
N ILE A 129 -20.27 0.74 -15.68
CA ILE A 129 -20.32 1.56 -14.46
C ILE A 129 -21.43 1.03 -13.56
N ARG A 130 -22.65 0.82 -14.10
CA ARG A 130 -23.79 0.30 -13.33
C ARG A 130 -23.47 -1.05 -12.69
N GLN A 131 -22.93 -1.99 -13.47
CA GLN A 131 -22.53 -3.30 -12.97
C GLN A 131 -21.45 -3.24 -11.88
N SER A 132 -20.45 -2.35 -12.05
CA SER A 132 -19.39 -2.17 -11.05
C SER A 132 -19.91 -1.51 -9.75
N ILE A 133 -20.85 -0.56 -9.85
CA ILE A 133 -21.52 0.01 -8.69
C ILE A 133 -22.28 -1.06 -7.91
N GLU A 134 -23.07 -1.89 -8.59
CA GLU A 134 -23.84 -2.99 -7.95
C GLU A 134 -22.91 -3.99 -7.24
N ARG A 135 -21.85 -4.43 -7.92
CA ARG A 135 -20.82 -5.32 -7.38
C ARG A 135 -20.16 -4.71 -6.14
N ARG A 136 -19.79 -3.43 -6.22
CA ARG A 136 -19.12 -2.68 -5.15
C ARG A 136 -20.02 -2.50 -3.93
N ILE A 137 -21.29 -2.20 -4.10
CA ILE A 137 -22.25 -2.14 -2.99
C ILE A 137 -22.35 -3.50 -2.28
N ALA A 138 -22.38 -4.60 -3.04
CA ALA A 138 -22.37 -5.94 -2.45
C ALA A 138 -21.06 -6.22 -1.69
N GLN A 139 -19.90 -5.83 -2.23
CA GLN A 139 -18.61 -5.94 -1.56
C GLN A 139 -18.54 -5.10 -0.27
N ILE A 140 -19.04 -3.86 -0.29
CA ILE A 140 -19.09 -3.00 0.90
C ILE A 140 -19.93 -3.65 2.00
N ARG A 141 -21.10 -4.21 1.65
CA ARG A 141 -21.93 -4.93 2.62
C ARG A 141 -21.21 -6.15 3.20
N SER A 142 -20.59 -6.96 2.34
CA SER A 142 -19.81 -8.12 2.78
C SER A 142 -18.62 -7.73 3.69
N ARG A 143 -17.99 -6.57 3.47
CA ARG A 143 -16.93 -6.06 4.36
C ARG A 143 -17.42 -5.77 5.76
N LEU A 144 -18.65 -5.27 5.91
CA LEU A 144 -19.27 -5.01 7.22
C LEU A 144 -19.57 -6.30 8.00
N ASP A 145 -19.68 -7.45 7.31
CA ASP A 145 -19.84 -8.76 7.95
C ASP A 145 -18.53 -9.35 8.48
N VAL A 146 -17.39 -8.71 8.19
CA VAL A 146 -16.05 -9.13 8.65
C VAL A 146 -15.58 -8.20 9.78
N PRO A 147 -15.64 -8.64 11.05
CA PRO A 147 -15.38 -7.80 12.22
C PRO A 147 -13.99 -7.14 12.21
N ARG A 148 -12.97 -7.85 11.72
CA ARG A 148 -11.62 -7.31 11.59
C ARG A 148 -11.58 -6.13 10.61
N THR A 149 -12.27 -6.23 9.48
CA THR A 149 -12.35 -5.15 8.48
C THR A 149 -13.13 -3.97 9.05
N GLN A 150 -14.27 -4.22 9.68
CA GLN A 150 -15.08 -3.20 10.33
C GLN A 150 -14.28 -2.46 11.42
N ALA A 151 -13.52 -3.19 12.24
CA ALA A 151 -12.66 -2.59 13.26
C ALA A 151 -11.54 -1.74 12.66
N SER A 152 -10.91 -2.21 11.57
CA SER A 152 -9.87 -1.46 10.87
C SER A 152 -10.41 -0.19 10.21
N ASP A 153 -11.57 -0.26 9.55
CA ASP A 153 -12.17 0.89 8.87
C ASP A 153 -12.59 1.95 9.91
N LEU A 154 -13.22 1.52 11.00
CA LEU A 154 -13.61 2.42 12.11
C LEU A 154 -12.37 3.03 12.80
N PHE A 155 -11.33 2.26 13.01
CA PHE A 155 -10.07 2.76 13.55
C PHE A 155 -9.47 3.86 12.66
N ASN A 156 -9.43 3.66 11.32
CA ASN A 156 -8.99 4.68 10.38
C ASN A 156 -9.88 5.92 10.41
N GLU A 157 -11.21 5.74 10.44
CA GLU A 157 -12.17 6.84 10.54
C GLU A 157 -11.90 7.73 11.75
N MET A 158 -11.54 7.12 12.87
CA MET A 158 -11.30 7.85 14.13
C MET A 158 -9.95 8.57 14.11
N ILE A 159 -8.85 7.89 13.73
CA ILE A 159 -7.51 8.48 13.81
C ILE A 159 -7.22 9.49 12.68
N PHE A 160 -7.88 9.34 11.53
CA PHE A 160 -7.68 10.20 10.36
C PHE A 160 -8.81 11.23 10.16
N ARG A 161 -9.62 11.48 11.19
CA ARG A 161 -10.73 12.44 11.11
C ARG A 161 -10.28 13.78 10.50
N GLY A 162 -11.04 14.28 9.53
CA GLY A 162 -10.76 15.54 8.83
C GLY A 162 -9.73 15.43 7.71
N THR A 163 -9.28 14.23 7.37
CA THR A 163 -8.42 13.97 6.21
C THR A 163 -9.05 12.91 5.30
N PRO A 164 -8.70 12.82 4.01
CA PRO A 164 -9.26 11.81 3.12
C PRO A 164 -9.03 10.35 3.57
N GLN A 165 -8.00 10.10 4.39
CA GLN A 165 -7.64 8.76 4.89
C GLN A 165 -8.69 8.18 5.85
N HIS A 166 -9.61 9.00 6.38
CA HIS A 166 -10.68 8.49 7.23
C HIS A 166 -11.65 7.57 6.49
N ARG A 167 -11.73 7.68 5.18
CA ARG A 167 -12.63 6.89 4.33
C ARG A 167 -11.93 5.64 3.77
N PRO A 168 -12.64 4.51 3.67
CA PRO A 168 -12.12 3.37 2.92
C PRO A 168 -12.08 3.72 1.41
N PRO A 169 -11.02 3.37 0.67
CA PRO A 169 -10.93 3.66 -0.77
C PRO A 169 -12.09 3.10 -1.61
N ILE A 170 -12.72 2.02 -1.14
CA ILE A 170 -13.92 1.45 -1.78
C ILE A 170 -15.16 2.36 -1.65
N GLY A 171 -15.13 3.34 -0.75
CA GLY A 171 -16.26 4.22 -0.43
C GLY A 171 -17.31 3.57 0.46
N TYR A 172 -18.46 4.23 0.54
CA TYR A 172 -19.63 3.77 1.28
C TYR A 172 -20.76 3.43 0.31
N ALA A 173 -21.68 2.53 0.70
CA ALA A 173 -22.79 2.12 -0.16
C ALA A 173 -23.67 3.30 -0.61
N GLU A 174 -23.79 4.32 0.22
CA GLU A 174 -24.55 5.53 -0.08
C GLU A 174 -23.82 6.40 -1.12
N THR A 175 -22.54 6.70 -0.90
CA THR A 175 -21.75 7.54 -1.81
C THR A 175 -21.59 6.88 -3.18
N VAL A 176 -21.25 5.58 -3.20
CA VAL A 176 -21.07 4.81 -4.45
C VAL A 176 -22.36 4.71 -5.27
N ARG A 177 -23.52 4.57 -4.62
CA ARG A 177 -24.83 4.52 -5.33
C ARG A 177 -25.11 5.81 -6.10
N ASN A 178 -24.62 6.95 -5.61
CA ASN A 178 -24.86 8.28 -6.17
C ASN A 178 -23.79 8.70 -7.20
N LEU A 179 -22.82 7.83 -7.52
CA LEU A 179 -21.83 8.11 -8.55
C LEU A 179 -22.46 8.00 -9.94
N ALA A 180 -22.26 9.02 -10.75
CA ALA A 180 -22.70 9.07 -12.15
C ALA A 180 -21.51 8.92 -13.11
N ARG A 181 -21.80 8.61 -14.37
CA ARG A 181 -20.78 8.52 -15.43
C ARG A 181 -19.99 9.82 -15.57
N GLU A 182 -20.65 10.95 -15.42
CA GLU A 182 -20.04 12.29 -15.47
C GLU A 182 -18.95 12.47 -14.42
N ASP A 183 -19.16 11.93 -13.20
CA ASP A 183 -18.16 11.95 -12.13
C ASP A 183 -16.92 11.13 -12.50
N VAL A 184 -17.14 9.91 -13.02
CA VAL A 184 -16.08 8.98 -13.47
C VAL A 184 -15.25 9.63 -14.57
N VAL A 185 -15.90 10.18 -15.60
CA VAL A 185 -15.25 10.83 -16.75
C VAL A 185 -14.53 12.11 -16.33
N ALA A 186 -15.13 12.92 -15.45
CA ALA A 186 -14.51 14.15 -14.94
C ALA A 186 -13.23 13.85 -14.14
N PHE A 187 -13.28 12.83 -13.24
CA PHE A 187 -12.11 12.39 -12.47
C PHE A 187 -11.00 11.87 -13.40
N TYR A 188 -11.36 10.99 -14.34
CA TYR A 188 -10.41 10.45 -15.31
C TYR A 188 -9.73 11.56 -16.11
N ARG A 189 -10.49 12.46 -16.74
CA ARG A 189 -9.95 13.57 -17.56
C ARG A 189 -9.05 14.50 -16.77
N ARG A 190 -9.32 14.69 -15.49
CA ARG A 190 -8.54 15.56 -14.63
C ARG A 190 -7.20 14.96 -14.24
N TYR A 191 -7.15 13.68 -13.92
CA TYR A 191 -5.99 13.06 -13.26
C TYR A 191 -5.19 12.12 -14.16
N TYR A 192 -5.83 11.49 -15.16
CA TYR A 192 -5.14 10.53 -16.05
C TYR A 192 -4.50 11.29 -17.23
N VAL A 193 -3.39 11.92 -16.90
CA VAL A 193 -2.60 12.73 -17.85
C VAL A 193 -1.12 12.31 -17.73
N PRO A 194 -0.34 12.41 -18.83
CA PRO A 194 1.02 11.89 -18.86
C PRO A 194 1.92 12.54 -17.80
N ASN A 195 1.81 13.83 -17.57
CA ASN A 195 2.59 14.54 -16.54
C ASN A 195 2.14 14.30 -15.09
N ASN A 196 1.20 13.39 -14.87
CA ASN A 196 0.80 12.83 -13.57
C ASN A 196 1.04 11.32 -13.49
N THR A 197 1.74 10.75 -14.48
CA THR A 197 1.90 9.30 -14.66
C THR A 197 3.37 8.89 -14.64
N VAL A 198 3.65 7.77 -13.96
CA VAL A 198 4.93 7.06 -14.01
C VAL A 198 4.70 5.72 -14.69
N LEU A 199 5.49 5.41 -15.70
CA LEU A 199 5.47 4.15 -16.43
C LEU A 199 6.81 3.44 -16.20
N ALA A 200 6.79 2.29 -15.54
CA ALA A 200 7.97 1.46 -15.35
C ALA A 200 7.87 0.18 -16.16
N ILE A 201 8.95 -0.20 -16.83
CA ILE A 201 9.09 -1.45 -17.57
C ILE A 201 10.36 -2.16 -17.11
N ALA A 202 10.19 -3.39 -16.66
CA ALA A 202 11.30 -4.23 -16.24
C ALA A 202 11.21 -5.61 -16.88
N GLY A 203 12.34 -6.15 -17.33
CA GLY A 203 12.40 -7.47 -17.92
C GLY A 203 13.36 -7.59 -19.10
N ASP A 204 13.13 -8.60 -19.92
CA ASP A 204 13.93 -8.87 -21.12
C ASP A 204 13.59 -7.88 -22.24
N ILE A 205 14.25 -6.73 -22.18
CA ILE A 205 14.01 -5.57 -23.05
C ILE A 205 15.34 -5.00 -23.59
N ASP A 206 15.29 -4.47 -24.81
CA ASP A 206 16.26 -3.48 -25.30
C ASP A 206 15.73 -2.09 -24.93
N LYS A 207 16.45 -1.36 -24.08
CA LYS A 207 15.97 -0.07 -23.53
C LYS A 207 15.78 0.99 -24.62
N GLU A 208 16.68 1.06 -25.62
CA GLU A 208 16.58 2.05 -26.70
C GLU A 208 15.38 1.77 -27.62
N ASP A 209 15.12 0.51 -27.95
CA ASP A 209 13.96 0.11 -28.76
C ASP A 209 12.65 0.36 -28.01
N VAL A 210 12.59 0.01 -26.72
CA VAL A 210 11.43 0.24 -25.85
C VAL A 210 11.16 1.73 -25.70
N LYS A 211 12.17 2.55 -25.44
CA LYS A 211 12.07 4.02 -25.36
C LYS A 211 11.44 4.60 -26.63
N ARG A 212 11.99 4.30 -27.79
CA ARG A 212 11.48 4.77 -29.08
C ARG A 212 10.00 4.41 -29.28
N LYS A 213 9.62 3.16 -29.02
CA LYS A 213 8.25 2.66 -29.14
C LYS A 213 7.29 3.38 -28.20
N ILE A 214 7.72 3.67 -26.96
CA ILE A 214 6.91 4.40 -25.98
C ILE A 214 6.79 5.86 -26.41
N GLU A 215 7.86 6.51 -26.82
CA GLU A 215 7.83 7.88 -27.34
C GLU A 215 6.82 8.00 -28.49
N GLU A 216 6.86 7.09 -29.46
CA GLU A 216 5.92 7.05 -30.59
C GLU A 216 4.48 6.83 -30.12
N ARG A 217 4.26 5.87 -29.20
CA ARG A 217 2.91 5.47 -28.79
C ARG A 217 2.22 6.48 -27.87
N PHE A 218 2.97 7.11 -26.97
CA PHE A 218 2.45 8.05 -25.99
C PHE A 218 2.55 9.52 -26.43
N ALA A 219 3.13 9.84 -27.59
CA ALA A 219 3.31 11.21 -28.08
C ALA A 219 1.99 11.99 -28.17
N ALA A 220 0.91 11.32 -28.58
CA ALA A 220 -0.41 11.93 -28.75
C ALA A 220 -1.21 12.09 -27.45
N TRP A 221 -0.75 11.52 -26.32
CA TRP A 221 -1.42 11.68 -25.03
C TRP A 221 -1.18 13.10 -24.49
N PRO A 222 -2.22 13.96 -24.41
CA PRO A 222 -2.02 15.38 -24.20
C PRO A 222 -1.62 15.68 -22.75
N LYS A 223 -0.58 16.51 -22.59
CA LYS A 223 -0.16 17.04 -21.29
C LYS A 223 -1.21 18.00 -20.74
N ALA A 224 -1.53 17.85 -19.46
CA ALA A 224 -2.34 18.84 -18.76
C ALA A 224 -1.49 20.06 -18.37
N ALA A 225 -1.69 21.18 -19.08
CA ALA A 225 -0.98 22.41 -18.77
C ALA A 225 -1.35 22.92 -17.36
N GLY A 226 -0.33 23.27 -16.56
CA GLY A 226 -0.55 23.79 -15.21
C GLY A 226 -1.15 22.79 -14.21
N PHE A 227 -1.10 21.49 -14.51
CA PHE A 227 -1.60 20.48 -13.59
C PHE A 227 -0.87 20.53 -12.24
N GLN A 228 -1.65 20.67 -11.19
CA GLN A 228 -1.18 20.54 -9.80
C GLN A 228 -2.12 19.62 -9.05
N ALA A 229 -1.57 18.59 -8.42
CA ALA A 229 -2.33 17.73 -7.56
C ALA A 229 -2.71 18.47 -6.27
N PRO A 230 -3.98 18.40 -5.83
CA PRO A 230 -4.38 18.95 -4.55
C PRO A 230 -3.54 18.39 -3.39
N GLN A 231 -3.30 19.21 -2.36
CA GLN A 231 -2.66 18.77 -1.14
C GLN A 231 -3.73 18.59 -0.07
N PRO A 232 -4.05 17.35 0.34
CA PRO A 232 -5.01 17.13 1.41
C PRO A 232 -4.44 17.63 2.76
N PRO A 233 -5.30 17.95 3.74
CA PRO A 233 -4.87 18.31 5.07
C PRO A 233 -4.10 17.15 5.73
N ALA A 234 -3.07 17.46 6.49
CA ALA A 234 -2.35 16.46 7.27
C ALA A 234 -3.17 16.00 8.47
N PRO A 235 -3.13 14.71 8.84
CA PRO A 235 -3.83 14.21 10.01
C PRO A 235 -3.22 14.78 11.29
N ALA A 236 -4.09 15.14 12.24
CA ALA A 236 -3.68 15.62 13.55
C ALA A 236 -3.38 14.45 14.50
N ARG A 237 -2.33 14.57 15.32
CA ARG A 237 -2.10 13.60 16.41
C ARG A 237 -3.23 13.67 17.43
N GLN A 238 -3.63 12.52 17.95
CA GLN A 238 -4.55 12.41 19.08
C GLN A 238 -3.95 13.12 20.30
N ARG A 239 -4.82 13.69 21.11
CA ARG A 239 -4.46 14.36 22.38
C ARG A 239 -5.13 13.71 23.59
N GLU A 240 -5.96 12.71 23.36
CA GLU A 240 -6.71 11.99 24.37
C GLU A 240 -6.78 10.51 23.99
N ALA A 241 -6.81 9.64 24.98
CA ALA A 241 -7.13 8.24 24.76
C ALA A 241 -8.61 8.11 24.39
N ILE A 242 -8.88 7.37 23.31
CA ILE A 242 -10.25 7.16 22.82
C ILE A 242 -10.54 5.65 22.79
N GLU A 243 -11.70 5.25 23.28
CA GLU A 243 -12.15 3.87 23.20
C GLU A 243 -13.51 3.80 22.48
N LYS A 244 -13.63 2.84 21.57
CA LYS A 244 -14.87 2.59 20.84
C LYS A 244 -15.12 1.08 20.80
N PHE A 245 -16.26 0.68 21.33
CA PHE A 245 -16.74 -0.70 21.31
C PHE A 245 -17.95 -0.79 20.37
N VAL A 246 -17.96 -1.81 19.51
CA VAL A 246 -19.03 -2.05 18.54
C VAL A 246 -19.49 -3.50 18.64
N ALA A 247 -20.77 -3.68 18.86
CA ALA A 247 -21.40 -4.98 18.94
C ALA A 247 -21.39 -5.70 17.58
N ALA A 248 -20.87 -6.91 17.55
CA ALA A 248 -20.99 -7.82 16.42
C ALA A 248 -21.25 -9.24 16.92
N GLN A 249 -22.25 -9.91 16.35
CA GLN A 249 -22.61 -11.29 16.72
C GLN A 249 -21.62 -12.30 16.11
N LYS A 250 -20.40 -12.35 16.63
CA LYS A 250 -19.30 -13.20 16.18
C LYS A 250 -18.64 -13.87 17.38
N GLU A 251 -17.81 -14.87 17.12
CA GLU A 251 -17.14 -15.65 18.16
C GLU A 251 -15.90 -14.97 18.73
N GLN A 252 -15.31 -14.03 17.98
CA GLN A 252 -14.07 -13.36 18.36
C GLN A 252 -14.27 -11.85 18.50
N VAL A 253 -13.45 -11.25 19.35
CA VAL A 253 -13.23 -9.80 19.40
C VAL A 253 -12.01 -9.43 18.57
N ASN A 254 -12.12 -8.35 17.81
CA ASN A 254 -11.06 -7.79 17.00
C ASN A 254 -10.69 -6.42 17.55
N ILE A 255 -9.46 -6.26 17.99
CA ILE A 255 -8.97 -5.10 18.70
C ILE A 255 -7.90 -4.41 17.85
N PHE A 256 -8.10 -3.12 17.55
CA PHE A 256 -7.11 -2.23 16.93
C PHE A 256 -6.76 -1.14 17.95
N ILE A 257 -5.45 -0.94 18.20
CA ILE A 257 -4.94 0.09 19.09
C ILE A 257 -3.85 0.85 18.38
N GLY A 258 -3.84 2.19 18.46
CA GLY A 258 -2.78 2.99 17.87
C GLY A 258 -3.15 4.46 17.67
N HIS A 259 -2.45 5.11 16.76
CA HIS A 259 -2.58 6.54 16.46
C HIS A 259 -2.06 6.85 15.05
N VAL A 260 -2.11 8.12 14.63
CA VAL A 260 -1.47 8.61 13.39
C VAL A 260 0.02 8.31 13.44
N GLY A 261 0.55 7.75 12.36
CA GLY A 261 1.96 7.36 12.20
C GLY A 261 2.80 8.41 11.48
N ILE A 262 3.60 7.95 10.52
CA ILE A 262 4.58 8.73 9.77
C ILE A 262 4.31 8.63 8.26
N ASP A 263 4.87 9.57 7.49
CA ASP A 263 5.00 9.44 6.04
C ASP A 263 6.27 8.66 5.64
N ARG A 264 6.37 8.27 4.36
CA ARG A 264 7.47 7.46 3.84
C ARG A 264 8.81 8.23 3.77
N LYS A 265 8.76 9.55 3.69
CA LYS A 265 9.95 10.43 3.63
C LYS A 265 10.47 10.81 5.00
N ASN A 266 9.87 10.31 6.08
CA ASN A 266 10.31 10.58 7.43
C ASN A 266 11.78 10.14 7.60
N PRO A 267 12.69 11.02 8.10
CA PRO A 267 14.11 10.70 8.23
C PRO A 267 14.39 9.54 9.18
N ASP A 268 13.48 9.26 10.11
CA ASP A 268 13.58 8.17 11.07
C ASP A 268 12.95 6.83 10.54
N TYR A 269 12.54 6.78 9.26
CA TYR A 269 11.82 5.64 8.70
C TYR A 269 12.54 4.31 8.93
N TYR A 270 13.85 4.23 8.71
CA TYR A 270 14.60 2.98 8.81
C TYR A 270 14.82 2.54 10.26
N ALA A 271 15.03 3.47 11.17
CA ALA A 271 15.05 3.17 12.60
C ALA A 271 13.67 2.66 13.08
N LEU A 272 12.59 3.24 12.59
CA LEU A 272 11.22 2.78 12.85
C LEU A 272 10.93 1.42 12.20
N LEU A 273 11.50 1.11 11.05
CA LEU A 273 11.36 -0.20 10.41
C LEU A 273 12.03 -1.32 11.25
N VAL A 274 13.20 -1.03 11.82
CA VAL A 274 13.86 -1.94 12.76
C VAL A 274 13.02 -2.07 14.04
N MET A 275 12.51 -0.98 14.59
CA MET A 275 11.59 -0.99 15.74
C MET A 275 10.33 -1.83 15.47
N ASP A 276 9.69 -1.66 14.32
CA ASP A 276 8.52 -2.44 13.90
C ASP A 276 8.82 -3.94 13.89
N THR A 277 9.98 -4.31 13.36
CA THR A 277 10.42 -5.72 13.28
C THR A 277 10.59 -6.31 14.69
N ILE A 278 11.07 -5.52 15.64
CA ILE A 278 11.22 -5.94 17.05
C ILE A 278 9.85 -6.02 17.74
N LEU A 279 8.99 -5.03 17.54
CA LEU A 279 7.73 -4.90 18.26
C LEU A 279 6.68 -5.92 17.77
N GLY A 280 6.44 -6.01 16.45
CA GLY A 280 5.33 -6.83 16.00
C GLY A 280 5.21 -7.11 14.50
N SER A 281 6.13 -6.65 13.62
CA SER A 281 5.98 -6.80 12.17
C SER A 281 6.80 -7.95 11.56
N SER A 282 7.64 -8.63 12.32
CA SER A 282 8.35 -9.82 11.82
C SER A 282 7.36 -10.94 11.52
N PRO A 283 7.41 -11.58 10.34
CA PRO A 283 6.57 -12.74 10.03
C PRO A 283 6.94 -14.00 10.81
N GLY A 284 8.07 -13.98 11.52
CA GLY A 284 8.51 -15.06 12.43
C GLY A 284 7.94 -14.91 13.84
N PHE A 285 8.32 -15.83 14.70
CA PHE A 285 7.89 -15.90 16.10
C PHE A 285 8.74 -15.03 17.05
N THR A 286 9.53 -14.10 16.52
CA THR A 286 10.60 -13.42 17.28
C THR A 286 10.21 -12.04 17.79
N SER A 287 9.24 -11.35 17.15
CA SER A 287 8.81 -10.04 17.62
C SER A 287 8.02 -10.11 18.92
N ARG A 288 8.13 -9.05 19.75
CA ARG A 288 7.64 -9.03 21.15
C ARG A 288 6.14 -9.33 21.26
N ILE A 289 5.29 -8.63 20.51
CA ILE A 289 3.82 -8.79 20.60
C ILE A 289 3.38 -10.21 20.21
N PRO A 290 3.71 -10.78 19.04
CA PRO A 290 3.36 -12.16 18.72
C PRO A 290 3.93 -13.18 19.71
N ARG A 291 5.20 -13.07 20.07
CA ARG A 291 5.84 -14.01 21.01
C ARG A 291 5.14 -14.01 22.37
N ILE A 292 4.87 -12.83 22.93
CA ILE A 292 4.33 -12.72 24.29
C ILE A 292 2.82 -13.02 24.31
N LEU A 293 2.04 -12.39 23.42
CA LEU A 293 0.58 -12.49 23.51
C LEU A 293 0.02 -13.75 22.85
N ARG A 294 0.67 -14.25 21.79
CA ARG A 294 0.25 -15.47 21.10
C ARG A 294 0.92 -16.71 21.69
N ASP A 295 2.28 -16.74 21.72
CA ASP A 295 3.00 -17.99 21.99
C ASP A 295 3.11 -18.26 23.50
N GLU A 296 3.42 -17.25 24.33
CA GLU A 296 3.57 -17.43 25.78
C GLU A 296 2.23 -17.38 26.52
N GLN A 297 1.30 -16.50 26.12
CA GLN A 297 0.03 -16.30 26.84
C GLN A 297 -1.17 -16.98 26.16
N GLY A 298 -1.04 -17.45 24.93
CA GLY A 298 -2.11 -18.14 24.20
C GLY A 298 -3.34 -17.27 23.94
N LEU A 299 -3.18 -15.93 23.88
CA LEU A 299 -4.33 -15.02 23.78
C LEU A 299 -4.90 -14.96 22.37
N ALA A 300 -4.11 -15.23 21.33
CA ALA A 300 -4.54 -15.00 19.96
C ALA A 300 -3.84 -15.93 18.97
N TYR A 301 -4.50 -16.21 17.85
CA TYR A 301 -3.86 -16.82 16.68
C TYR A 301 -3.14 -15.77 15.81
N THR A 302 -3.73 -14.58 15.68
CA THR A 302 -3.16 -13.49 14.86
C THR A 302 -3.01 -12.23 15.69
N THR A 303 -1.81 -11.71 15.72
CA THR A 303 -1.49 -10.41 16.31
C THR A 303 -0.28 -9.80 15.60
N PHE A 304 -0.21 -8.48 15.52
CA PHE A 304 0.90 -7.73 14.91
C PHE A 304 0.92 -6.28 15.39
N SER A 305 2.00 -5.56 15.12
CA SER A 305 2.04 -4.10 15.13
C SER A 305 2.95 -3.56 14.04
N ASN A 306 2.67 -2.34 13.58
CA ASN A 306 3.55 -1.61 12.67
C ASN A 306 3.24 -0.10 12.64
N ILE A 307 4.23 0.71 12.26
CA ILE A 307 4.09 2.14 11.97
C ILE A 307 4.52 2.47 10.54
N THR A 308 5.36 1.61 9.94
CA THR A 308 5.96 1.86 8.62
C THR A 308 5.12 1.29 7.48
N ALA A 309 4.33 0.24 7.70
CA ALA A 309 3.62 -0.49 6.65
C ALA A 309 2.58 0.36 5.88
N SER A 310 2.02 1.39 6.50
CA SER A 310 1.07 2.31 5.86
C SER A 310 1.67 3.69 5.59
N ALA A 311 2.97 3.89 5.84
CA ALA A 311 3.66 5.12 5.54
C ALA A 311 3.70 5.36 4.02
N GLY A 312 3.08 6.45 3.57
CA GLY A 312 2.94 6.79 2.17
C GLY A 312 3.35 8.23 1.87
N ILE A 313 2.74 8.82 0.86
CA ILE A 313 2.89 10.25 0.57
C ILE A 313 2.36 11.08 1.76
N ASP A 314 1.25 10.63 2.33
CA ASP A 314 0.68 11.18 3.57
C ASP A 314 1.06 10.29 4.76
N PRO A 315 1.03 10.83 6.00
CA PRO A 315 1.29 10.04 7.19
C PRO A 315 0.35 8.83 7.28
N GLY A 316 0.91 7.65 7.48
CA GLY A 316 0.17 6.42 7.76
C GLY A 316 -0.26 6.33 9.22
N ARG A 317 -0.36 5.11 9.74
CA ARG A 317 -0.77 4.86 11.12
C ARG A 317 0.23 3.98 11.86
N PHE A 318 0.40 4.21 13.16
CA PHE A 318 0.84 3.19 14.07
C PHE A 318 -0.39 2.35 14.47
N VAL A 319 -0.29 1.05 14.35
CA VAL A 319 -1.35 0.12 14.71
C VAL A 319 -0.78 -1.12 15.36
N ALA A 320 -1.41 -1.56 16.45
CA ALA A 320 -1.30 -2.89 17.01
C ALA A 320 -2.67 -3.58 16.94
N TYR A 321 -2.68 -4.83 16.52
CA TYR A 321 -3.88 -5.64 16.32
C TYR A 321 -3.79 -6.95 17.07
N ILE A 322 -4.93 -7.40 17.61
CA ILE A 322 -5.10 -8.76 18.15
C ILE A 322 -6.54 -9.24 17.90
N GLY A 323 -6.67 -10.45 17.39
CA GLY A 323 -7.93 -11.18 17.34
C GLY A 323 -7.94 -12.24 18.43
N THR A 324 -8.92 -12.20 19.36
CA THR A 324 -8.95 -13.08 20.55
C THR A 324 -10.37 -13.52 20.90
N SER A 325 -10.50 -14.46 21.81
CA SER A 325 -11.77 -14.85 22.41
C SER A 325 -12.32 -13.73 23.31
N PRO A 326 -13.64 -13.57 23.43
CA PRO A 326 -14.24 -12.51 24.25
C PRO A 326 -13.75 -12.47 25.69
N GLU A 327 -13.59 -13.63 26.32
CA GLU A 327 -13.11 -13.77 27.70
C GLU A 327 -11.69 -13.23 27.94
N ASN A 328 -10.92 -13.06 26.87
CA ASN A 328 -9.55 -12.54 26.93
C ASN A 328 -9.48 -11.04 26.60
N LEU A 329 -10.61 -10.34 26.38
CA LEU A 329 -10.66 -8.95 25.92
C LEU A 329 -9.74 -8.03 26.73
N ASP A 330 -9.94 -7.94 28.04
CA ASP A 330 -9.19 -7.03 28.91
C ASP A 330 -7.70 -7.38 28.93
N ARG A 331 -7.37 -8.69 29.02
CA ARG A 331 -5.98 -9.17 29.00
C ARG A 331 -5.28 -8.83 27.69
N ALA A 332 -6.01 -8.89 26.56
CA ALA A 332 -5.46 -8.60 25.26
C ALA A 332 -5.18 -7.09 25.08
N ILE A 333 -6.13 -6.24 25.50
CA ILE A 333 -5.93 -4.77 25.49
C ILE A 333 -4.75 -4.38 26.39
N GLU A 334 -4.74 -4.87 27.62
CA GLU A 334 -3.65 -4.60 28.58
C GLU A 334 -2.30 -5.10 28.05
N GLY A 335 -2.27 -6.31 27.48
CA GLY A 335 -1.08 -6.89 26.90
C GLY A 335 -0.51 -6.04 25.76
N LEU A 336 -1.33 -5.58 24.82
CA LEU A 336 -0.90 -4.66 23.74
C LEU A 336 -0.36 -3.35 24.31
N ARG A 337 -1.12 -2.70 25.21
CA ARG A 337 -0.71 -1.44 25.85
C ARG A 337 0.61 -1.58 26.63
N ARG A 338 0.78 -2.70 27.34
CA ARG A 338 2.02 -2.98 28.08
C ARG A 338 3.23 -3.10 27.16
N GLU A 339 3.13 -3.84 26.05
CA GLU A 339 4.26 -4.01 25.14
C GLU A 339 4.58 -2.71 24.38
N ILE A 340 3.58 -1.90 24.02
CA ILE A 340 3.77 -0.56 23.45
C ILE A 340 4.46 0.37 24.47
N ALA A 341 3.98 0.40 25.72
CA ALA A 341 4.61 1.21 26.77
C ALA A 341 6.02 0.73 27.10
N ARG A 342 6.27 -0.58 27.07
CA ARG A 342 7.55 -1.18 27.38
C ARG A 342 8.64 -0.78 26.40
N ILE A 343 8.38 -0.81 25.07
CA ILE A 343 9.38 -0.42 24.07
C ILE A 343 9.71 1.08 24.14
N VAL A 344 8.78 1.92 24.65
CA VAL A 344 9.01 3.35 24.90
C VAL A 344 9.84 3.60 26.14
N LYS A 345 9.60 2.83 27.23
CA LYS A 345 10.19 3.08 28.55
C LYS A 345 11.55 2.39 28.72
N GLU A 346 11.66 1.16 28.24
CA GLU A 346 12.84 0.32 28.43
C GLU A 346 13.77 0.40 27.22
N PRO A 347 15.10 0.41 27.40
CA PRO A 347 16.04 0.25 26.30
C PRO A 347 15.82 -1.06 25.55
N VAL A 348 15.96 -1.02 24.23
CA VAL A 348 15.91 -2.22 23.40
C VAL A 348 17.26 -2.93 23.49
N GLY A 349 17.23 -4.27 23.67
CA GLY A 349 18.45 -5.07 23.73
C GLY A 349 19.17 -5.17 22.39
N SER A 350 20.50 -5.07 22.38
CA SER A 350 21.33 -5.18 21.17
C SER A 350 21.08 -6.47 20.38
N GLY A 351 20.77 -7.59 21.07
CA GLY A 351 20.42 -8.85 20.41
C GLY A 351 19.12 -8.80 19.61
N GLU A 352 18.10 -8.04 20.04
CA GLU A 352 16.85 -7.84 19.30
C GLU A 352 17.10 -6.97 18.06
N VAL A 353 17.91 -5.92 18.20
CA VAL A 353 18.29 -5.02 17.10
C VAL A 353 19.05 -5.78 16.01
N GLU A 354 20.08 -6.55 16.39
CA GLU A 354 20.87 -7.33 15.43
C GLU A 354 20.04 -8.42 14.74
N SER A 355 19.12 -9.08 15.45
CA SER A 355 18.20 -10.05 14.86
C SER A 355 17.25 -9.40 13.86
N ALA A 356 16.69 -8.23 14.17
CA ALA A 356 15.83 -7.47 13.28
C ALA A 356 16.58 -7.00 12.02
N LYS A 357 17.79 -6.48 12.18
CA LYS A 357 18.67 -6.06 11.06
C LYS A 357 19.03 -7.23 10.16
N ALA A 358 19.38 -8.38 10.73
CA ALA A 358 19.69 -9.60 9.99
C ALA A 358 18.47 -10.06 9.16
N TYR A 359 17.28 -10.06 9.75
CA TYR A 359 16.04 -10.39 9.06
C TYR A 359 15.76 -9.42 7.90
N LEU A 360 15.77 -8.11 8.15
CA LEU A 360 15.47 -7.09 7.15
C LEU A 360 16.44 -7.13 5.97
N THR A 361 17.74 -7.26 6.26
CA THR A 361 18.75 -7.33 5.19
C THR A 361 18.74 -8.65 4.43
N GLY A 362 18.44 -9.76 5.12
CA GLY A 362 18.38 -11.08 4.52
C GLY A 362 17.15 -11.29 3.63
N SER A 363 15.99 -10.75 4.04
CA SER A 363 14.73 -10.88 3.28
C SER A 363 14.61 -9.89 2.12
N PHE A 364 15.39 -8.82 2.12
CA PHE A 364 15.26 -7.74 1.13
C PHE A 364 15.46 -8.20 -0.32
N VAL A 365 16.39 -9.14 -0.56
CA VAL A 365 16.65 -9.67 -1.90
C VAL A 365 15.42 -10.34 -2.54
N PHE A 366 14.52 -10.88 -1.73
CA PHE A 366 13.32 -11.54 -2.24
C PHE A 366 12.31 -10.58 -2.88
N HIS A 367 12.45 -9.27 -2.67
CA HIS A 367 11.62 -8.26 -3.33
C HIS A 367 12.01 -7.98 -4.79
N PHE A 368 13.06 -8.63 -5.33
CA PHE A 368 13.57 -8.40 -6.69
C PHE A 368 13.64 -9.68 -7.54
N GLN A 369 12.91 -10.72 -7.17
CA GLN A 369 12.94 -12.01 -7.86
C GLN A 369 12.16 -12.03 -9.17
N LYS A 370 11.16 -11.15 -9.31
CA LYS A 370 10.28 -11.08 -10.48
C LYS A 370 10.37 -9.72 -11.14
N ASN A 371 10.25 -9.68 -12.47
CA ASN A 371 10.23 -8.42 -13.21
C ASN A 371 9.15 -7.45 -12.73
N LEU A 372 7.99 -7.95 -12.31
CA LEU A 372 6.94 -7.13 -11.72
C LEU A 372 7.39 -6.47 -10.41
N GLN A 373 8.08 -7.19 -9.53
CA GLN A 373 8.61 -6.63 -8.29
C GLN A 373 9.67 -5.54 -8.54
N ILE A 374 10.46 -5.70 -9.60
CA ILE A 374 11.42 -4.68 -10.05
C ILE A 374 10.64 -3.44 -10.54
N ALA A 375 9.62 -3.61 -11.38
CA ALA A 375 8.80 -2.51 -11.87
C ALA A 375 8.06 -1.77 -10.73
N ASP A 376 7.52 -2.49 -9.74
CA ASP A 376 6.91 -1.92 -8.54
C ASP A 376 7.93 -1.09 -7.73
N PHE A 377 9.13 -1.63 -7.53
CA PHE A 377 10.22 -0.91 -6.86
C PHE A 377 10.62 0.37 -7.59
N LEU A 378 10.73 0.34 -8.92
CA LEU A 378 11.06 1.53 -9.71
C LEU A 378 10.04 2.66 -9.47
N VAL A 379 8.76 2.32 -9.49
CA VAL A 379 7.68 3.29 -9.20
C VAL A 379 7.74 3.80 -7.77
N GLU A 380 8.02 2.92 -6.79
CA GLU A 380 8.20 3.30 -5.40
C GLU A 380 9.40 4.26 -5.22
N ALA A 381 10.54 3.91 -5.83
CA ALA A 381 11.76 4.72 -5.77
C ALA A 381 11.53 6.13 -6.37
N GLU A 382 10.84 6.24 -7.50
CA GLU A 382 10.46 7.52 -8.11
C GLU A 382 9.46 8.28 -7.24
N THR A 383 8.45 7.60 -6.69
CA THR A 383 7.39 8.24 -5.91
C THR A 383 7.92 8.86 -4.61
N TYR A 384 8.81 8.14 -3.93
CA TYR A 384 9.33 8.57 -2.65
C TYR A 384 10.73 9.21 -2.72
N GLY A 385 11.37 9.22 -3.89
CA GLY A 385 12.70 9.80 -4.07
C GLY A 385 13.81 8.99 -3.39
N LEU A 386 13.70 7.66 -3.40
CA LEU A 386 14.66 6.77 -2.71
C LEU A 386 16.01 6.67 -3.43
N GLY A 387 16.06 6.99 -4.75
CA GLY A 387 17.19 6.71 -5.61
C GLY A 387 17.17 5.29 -6.16
N PHE A 388 17.75 5.09 -7.35
CA PHE A 388 17.77 3.76 -7.99
C PHE A 388 18.94 2.88 -7.52
N ASP A 389 19.85 3.46 -6.75
CA ASP A 389 20.91 2.76 -6.01
C ASP A 389 20.44 2.27 -4.63
N TYR A 390 19.18 2.48 -4.31
CA TYR A 390 18.57 2.06 -3.03
C TYR A 390 18.77 0.57 -2.73
N MET A 391 18.65 -0.28 -3.75
CA MET A 391 18.87 -1.72 -3.60
C MET A 391 20.27 -2.05 -3.06
N GLU A 392 21.27 -1.29 -3.50
CA GLU A 392 22.67 -1.45 -3.06
C GLU A 392 22.88 -0.88 -1.66
N ASN A 393 22.21 0.23 -1.36
CA ASN A 393 22.41 1.02 -0.14
C ASN A 393 21.57 0.51 1.05
N TYR A 394 20.42 -0.10 0.79
CA TYR A 394 19.49 -0.54 1.84
C TYR A 394 20.12 -1.39 2.94
N PRO A 395 20.96 -2.41 2.64
CA PRO A 395 21.59 -3.20 3.69
C PRO A 395 22.52 -2.38 4.60
N GLU A 396 23.17 -1.36 4.06
CA GLU A 396 24.05 -0.47 4.86
C GLU A 396 23.22 0.49 5.70
N ILE A 397 22.14 1.04 5.14
CA ILE A 397 21.18 1.87 5.88
C ILE A 397 20.63 1.10 7.09
N ILE A 398 20.17 -0.13 6.90
CA ILE A 398 19.65 -0.95 8.00
C ILE A 398 20.74 -1.30 9.02
N ARG A 399 21.95 -1.67 8.58
CA ARG A 399 23.06 -1.99 9.50
C ARG A 399 23.52 -0.80 10.32
N SER A 400 23.38 0.42 9.82
CA SER A 400 23.78 1.64 10.54
C SER A 400 22.84 2.00 11.68
N VAL A 401 21.63 1.43 11.76
CA VAL A 401 20.68 1.68 12.86
C VAL A 401 21.22 1.10 14.16
N THR A 402 21.27 1.91 15.21
CA THR A 402 21.72 1.51 16.54
C THR A 402 20.57 1.24 17.51
N ASP A 403 20.83 0.63 18.66
CA ASP A 403 19.87 0.41 19.76
C ASP A 403 19.40 1.76 20.35
N GLU A 404 20.29 2.79 20.40
CA GLU A 404 19.92 4.14 20.78
C GLU A 404 18.94 4.76 19.78
N ASP A 405 19.14 4.54 18.47
CA ASP A 405 18.20 5.01 17.44
C ASP A 405 16.82 4.38 17.62
N VAL A 406 16.74 3.07 17.81
CA VAL A 406 15.47 2.35 18.03
C VAL A 406 14.78 2.87 19.29
N THR A 407 15.52 3.05 20.40
CA THR A 407 14.98 3.59 21.65
C THR A 407 14.50 5.04 21.46
N ARG A 408 15.26 5.86 20.76
CA ARG A 408 14.93 7.25 20.46
C ARG A 408 13.64 7.35 19.63
N VAL A 409 13.53 6.57 18.55
CA VAL A 409 12.32 6.63 17.70
C VAL A 409 11.10 6.07 18.39
N ALA A 410 11.23 5.02 19.21
CA ALA A 410 10.12 4.52 20.03
C ALA A 410 9.56 5.63 20.93
N ARG A 411 10.42 6.38 21.63
CA ARG A 411 10.02 7.50 22.50
C ARG A 411 9.45 8.70 21.72
N LYS A 412 9.93 8.94 20.50
CA LYS A 412 9.52 10.11 19.70
C LYS A 412 8.17 9.88 19.00
N TYR A 413 7.91 8.67 18.54
CA TYR A 413 6.80 8.40 17.64
C TYR A 413 5.65 7.61 18.26
N LEU A 414 5.92 6.77 19.27
CA LEU A 414 4.85 6.05 19.97
C LEU A 414 4.37 6.89 21.17
N ASP A 415 3.04 6.97 21.31
CA ASP A 415 2.38 7.69 22.39
C ASP A 415 1.42 6.74 23.13
N PRO A 416 1.92 6.00 24.14
CA PRO A 416 1.11 5.04 24.89
C PRO A 416 -0.08 5.65 25.66
N ASP A 417 -0.02 6.95 25.95
CA ASP A 417 -1.02 7.65 26.78
C ASP A 417 -2.22 8.15 25.95
N HIS A 418 -2.05 8.34 24.61
CA HIS A 418 -3.07 8.89 23.72
C HIS A 418 -3.43 7.92 22.58
N LEU A 419 -3.66 6.65 22.92
CA LEU A 419 -4.05 5.62 21.95
C LEU A 419 -5.56 5.63 21.67
N THR A 420 -5.93 5.51 20.41
CA THR A 420 -7.26 5.13 19.99
C THR A 420 -7.38 3.60 20.04
N THR A 421 -8.38 3.09 20.75
CA THR A 421 -8.72 1.67 20.85
C THR A 421 -10.08 1.42 20.21
N VAL A 422 -10.15 0.52 19.23
CA VAL A 422 -11.39 0.08 18.62
C VAL A 422 -11.54 -1.41 18.80
N VAL A 423 -12.71 -1.81 19.29
CA VAL A 423 -13.08 -3.20 19.55
C VAL A 423 -14.37 -3.54 18.81
N VAL A 424 -14.35 -4.57 17.99
CA VAL A 424 -15.54 -5.11 17.30
C VAL A 424 -15.70 -6.59 17.65
N GLY A 425 -16.83 -6.96 18.22
CA GLY A 425 -17.10 -8.32 18.65
C GLY A 425 -18.37 -8.46 19.50
N PRO A 426 -18.56 -9.55 20.24
CA PRO A 426 -19.71 -9.77 21.13
C PRO A 426 -19.58 -8.96 22.41
N VAL A 427 -19.53 -7.64 22.30
CA VAL A 427 -19.41 -6.66 23.39
C VAL A 427 -20.49 -5.59 23.28
N ASP A 428 -20.91 -5.02 24.40
CA ASP A 428 -21.77 -3.82 24.40
C ASP A 428 -20.94 -2.54 24.20
N GLU A 429 -21.58 -1.40 24.13
CA GLU A 429 -20.95 -0.09 23.94
C GLU A 429 -19.98 0.32 25.08
N ARG A 430 -20.01 -0.38 26.20
CA ARG A 430 -19.13 -0.19 27.37
C ARG A 430 -18.02 -1.24 27.44
N GLY A 431 -17.91 -2.10 26.42
CA GLY A 431 -16.91 -3.18 26.36
C GLY A 431 -17.28 -4.42 27.19
N LYS A 432 -18.51 -4.49 27.74
CA LYS A 432 -18.92 -5.67 28.50
C LYS A 432 -19.33 -6.79 27.52
N ILE A 433 -18.85 -8.01 27.81
CA ILE A 433 -19.13 -9.18 26.99
C ILE A 433 -20.62 -9.49 27.00
N ILE A 434 -21.21 -9.60 25.83
CA ILE A 434 -22.58 -10.07 25.62
C ILE A 434 -22.53 -11.61 25.58
N ARG A 435 -22.93 -12.25 26.66
CA ARG A 435 -23.11 -13.71 26.70
C ARG A 435 -24.33 -14.08 25.88
N ARG A 436 -24.20 -15.08 25.01
CA ARG A 436 -25.32 -15.71 24.30
C ARG A 436 -26.18 -16.55 25.29
#